data_ff5697c2f80eedfcf0234ca26d863d65
#
_entry.id   ff5697c2f80eedfcf0234ca26d863d65
#
_cell.length_a   1.000
_cell.length_b   1.000
_cell.length_c   1.000
_cell.angle_alpha   90.00
_cell.angle_beta   90.00
_cell.angle_gamma   90.00
#
_symmetry.space_group_name_H-M   'P 1'
#
loop_
_entity.id
_entity.type
_entity.pdbx_description
1 polymer ?
#
loop_
_entity_poly.entity_id
_entity_poly.type
_entity_poly.pdbx_seq_one_letter_code
_entity_poly.pdbx_strand_id
1 'polypeptide(L)'
;MLALLPAVDVADGKAVRLLKGEAGSETDYGSPVEAARDWVEAGAEWIHLVDLDAAFGRGSNAPLLARIVGEVGIKVELSGGIRDDASLGRALSAGAARVNLGTAALEDPEWTERVIAEYGERIAVGLDVRGTTLAARGWTRECGDLWETLARLD
;
A
#
# COMPACT_ATOMS: atom_id res chain seq x y z
N MET A 1 4.14 -16.98 14.10
CA MET A 1 4.22 -17.55 12.72
C MET A 1 4.53 -16.40 11.79
N LEU A 2 5.46 -16.55 10.84
CA LEU A 2 5.76 -15.52 9.85
C LEU A 2 4.66 -15.50 8.78
N ALA A 3 4.05 -14.33 8.55
CA ALA A 3 3.15 -14.13 7.42
C ALA A 3 3.92 -13.53 6.24
N LEU A 4 3.76 -14.10 5.06
CA LEU A 4 4.33 -13.59 3.82
C LEU A 4 3.24 -12.87 3.02
N LEU A 5 3.55 -11.65 2.58
CA LEU A 5 2.71 -10.84 1.70
C LEU A 5 3.48 -10.57 0.40
N PRO A 6 3.39 -11.46 -0.59
CA PRO A 6 3.96 -11.15 -1.91
C PRO A 6 3.39 -9.86 -2.45
N ALA A 7 4.25 -9.01 -3.03
CA ALA A 7 3.82 -7.72 -3.56
C ALA A 7 3.49 -7.80 -5.06
N VAL A 8 2.44 -7.08 -5.45
CA VAL A 8 2.10 -6.79 -6.84
C VAL A 8 1.97 -5.27 -6.95
N ASP A 9 3.00 -4.65 -7.50
CA ASP A 9 3.03 -3.21 -7.76
C ASP A 9 2.41 -2.94 -9.13
N VAL A 10 1.51 -1.96 -9.20
CA VAL A 10 0.78 -1.60 -10.42
C VAL A 10 1.09 -0.17 -10.83
N ALA A 11 1.58 -0.01 -12.05
CA ALA A 11 1.78 1.28 -12.71
C ALA A 11 1.30 1.20 -14.16
N ASP A 12 0.57 2.21 -14.61
CA ASP A 12 0.00 2.29 -15.97
C ASP A 12 -0.72 0.99 -16.41
N GLY A 13 -1.49 0.40 -15.47
CA GLY A 13 -2.25 -0.83 -15.68
C GLY A 13 -1.42 -2.12 -15.78
N LYS A 14 -0.14 -2.09 -15.47
CA LYS A 14 0.80 -3.21 -15.57
C LYS A 14 1.39 -3.58 -14.22
N ALA A 15 1.71 -4.86 -14.04
CA ALA A 15 2.55 -5.29 -12.95
C ALA A 15 3.98 -4.85 -13.20
N VAL A 16 4.59 -4.18 -12.22
CA VAL A 16 5.93 -3.63 -12.36
C VAL A 16 6.78 -3.89 -11.13
N ARG A 17 8.09 -3.70 -11.28
CA ARG A 17 9.02 -3.63 -10.17
C ARG A 17 9.87 -2.38 -10.28
N LEU A 18 9.97 -1.64 -9.20
CA LEU A 18 10.85 -0.49 -9.11
C LEU A 18 12.27 -0.90 -8.71
N LEU A 19 13.27 -0.27 -9.30
CA LEU A 19 14.64 -0.36 -8.82
C LEU A 19 14.79 0.55 -7.59
N LYS A 20 15.00 -0.04 -6.41
CA LYS A 20 15.15 0.70 -5.13
C LYS A 20 14.03 1.70 -4.81
N GLY A 21 12.81 1.46 -5.33
CA GLY A 21 11.67 2.35 -5.11
C GLY A 21 11.66 3.63 -5.96
N GLU A 22 12.56 3.76 -6.95
CA GLU A 22 12.68 4.96 -7.79
C GLU A 22 11.59 4.99 -8.87
N ALA A 23 10.77 6.05 -8.86
CA ALA A 23 9.79 6.29 -9.94
C ALA A 23 10.51 6.51 -11.28
N GLY A 24 10.00 5.87 -12.35
CA GLY A 24 10.62 5.90 -13.66
C GLY A 24 11.61 4.76 -13.92
N SER A 25 11.83 3.89 -12.93
CA SER A 25 12.70 2.71 -13.04
C SER A 25 11.92 1.40 -13.25
N GLU A 26 10.64 1.49 -13.63
CA GLU A 26 9.72 0.37 -13.71
C GLU A 26 10.19 -0.68 -14.73
N THR A 27 10.26 -1.94 -14.29
CA THR A 27 10.37 -3.11 -15.16
C THR A 27 8.99 -3.73 -15.31
N ASP A 28 8.52 -3.92 -16.53
CA ASP A 28 7.20 -4.48 -16.87
C ASP A 28 7.20 -6.01 -16.70
N TYR A 29 6.23 -6.52 -15.94
CA TYR A 29 5.97 -7.94 -15.73
C TYR A 29 4.59 -8.37 -16.27
N GLY A 30 3.93 -7.56 -17.09
CA GLY A 30 2.68 -7.91 -17.75
C GLY A 30 1.43 -7.62 -16.92
N SER A 31 0.49 -8.55 -16.93
CA SER A 31 -0.83 -8.38 -16.31
C SER A 31 -0.78 -8.46 -14.79
N PRO A 32 -1.25 -7.44 -14.04
CA PRO A 32 -1.35 -7.52 -12.58
C PRO A 32 -2.30 -8.62 -12.10
N VAL A 33 -3.35 -8.92 -12.88
CA VAL A 33 -4.30 -10.00 -12.55
C VAL A 33 -3.61 -11.36 -12.62
N GLU A 34 -2.80 -11.59 -13.66
CA GLU A 34 -2.03 -12.83 -13.80
C GLU A 34 -0.98 -12.94 -12.71
N ALA A 35 -0.22 -11.88 -12.45
CA ALA A 35 0.76 -11.86 -11.37
C ALA A 35 0.14 -12.18 -9.99
N ALA A 36 -1.04 -11.63 -9.71
CA ALA A 36 -1.76 -11.94 -8.47
C ALA A 36 -2.23 -13.40 -8.42
N ARG A 37 -2.72 -13.97 -9.54
CA ARG A 37 -3.11 -15.38 -9.63
C ARG A 37 -1.94 -16.32 -9.44
N ASP A 38 -0.78 -16.02 -10.04
CA ASP A 38 0.44 -16.82 -9.86
C ASP A 38 0.82 -16.95 -8.39
N TRP A 39 0.68 -15.88 -7.60
CA TRP A 39 0.91 -15.93 -6.16
C TRP A 39 -0.12 -16.79 -5.43
N VAL A 40 -1.41 -16.72 -5.82
CA VAL A 40 -2.46 -17.59 -5.27
C VAL A 40 -2.16 -19.07 -5.57
N GLU A 41 -1.78 -19.39 -6.81
CA GLU A 41 -1.39 -20.73 -7.22
C GLU A 41 -0.14 -21.24 -6.50
N ALA A 42 0.78 -20.34 -6.17
CA ALA A 42 1.96 -20.63 -5.35
C ALA A 42 1.63 -20.84 -3.84
N GLY A 43 0.37 -20.68 -3.45
CA GLY A 43 -0.10 -20.92 -2.08
C GLY A 43 -0.06 -19.71 -1.15
N ALA A 44 0.02 -18.49 -1.69
CA ALA A 44 -0.08 -17.28 -0.86
C ALA A 44 -1.45 -17.16 -0.20
N GLU A 45 -1.47 -16.82 1.09
CA GLU A 45 -2.69 -16.51 1.85
C GLU A 45 -3.01 -15.02 1.86
N TRP A 46 -2.03 -14.20 1.53
CA TRP A 46 -2.08 -12.75 1.43
C TRP A 46 -1.34 -12.28 0.19
N ILE A 47 -1.77 -11.15 -0.37
CA ILE A 47 -0.96 -10.32 -1.28
C ILE A 47 -0.96 -8.87 -0.82
N HIS A 48 0.14 -8.17 -1.07
CA HIS A 48 0.28 -6.73 -0.93
C HIS A 48 0.15 -6.10 -2.32
N LEU A 49 -0.93 -5.36 -2.56
CA LEU A 49 -1.28 -4.79 -3.86
C LEU A 49 -1.15 -3.28 -3.81
N VAL A 50 -0.30 -2.71 -4.66
CA VAL A 50 0.09 -1.30 -4.61
C VAL A 50 -0.31 -0.55 -5.87
N ASP A 51 -1.05 0.56 -5.73
CA ASP A 51 -1.26 1.54 -6.80
C ASP A 51 -0.13 2.58 -6.79
N LEU A 52 0.90 2.35 -7.62
CA LEU A 52 2.04 3.25 -7.70
C LEU A 52 1.67 4.60 -8.34
N ASP A 53 0.73 4.64 -9.28
CA ASP A 53 0.32 5.89 -9.90
C ASP A 53 -0.40 6.78 -8.90
N ALA A 54 -1.26 6.20 -8.04
CA ALA A 54 -1.88 6.93 -6.96
C ALA A 54 -0.87 7.35 -5.87
N ALA A 55 0.09 6.48 -5.55
CA ALA A 55 1.15 6.79 -4.58
C ALA A 55 2.01 7.97 -5.01
N PHE A 56 2.36 8.05 -6.31
CA PHE A 56 3.15 9.15 -6.88
C PHE A 56 2.31 10.34 -7.36
N GLY A 57 0.97 10.29 -7.25
CA GLY A 57 0.08 11.37 -7.66
C GLY A 57 0.00 11.59 -9.17
N ARG A 58 0.25 10.55 -9.97
CA ARG A 58 0.25 10.62 -11.44
C ARG A 58 -0.90 9.87 -12.12
N GLY A 59 -1.88 9.41 -11.33
CA GLY A 59 -3.04 8.69 -11.83
C GLY A 59 -3.66 7.77 -10.78
N SER A 60 -4.42 6.77 -11.24
CA SER A 60 -4.99 5.74 -10.37
C SER A 60 -5.33 4.48 -11.16
N ASN A 61 -5.05 3.32 -10.56
CA ASN A 61 -5.44 2.00 -11.05
C ASN A 61 -6.60 1.41 -10.21
N ALA A 62 -7.30 2.21 -9.43
CA ALA A 62 -8.30 1.75 -8.47
C ALA A 62 -9.34 0.77 -9.03
N PRO A 63 -9.90 0.95 -10.26
CA PRO A 63 -10.83 -0.04 -10.83
C PRO A 63 -10.17 -1.41 -11.07
N LEU A 64 -8.91 -1.42 -11.51
CA LEU A 64 -8.15 -2.64 -11.74
C LEU A 64 -7.82 -3.34 -10.41
N LEU A 65 -7.40 -2.58 -9.40
CA LEU A 65 -7.12 -3.12 -8.08
C LEU A 65 -8.40 -3.71 -7.44
N ALA A 66 -9.53 -3.02 -7.53
CA ALA A 66 -10.82 -3.53 -7.05
C ALA A 66 -11.22 -4.86 -7.74
N ARG A 67 -10.97 -4.97 -9.03
CA ARG A 67 -11.16 -6.22 -9.78
C ARG A 67 -10.27 -7.35 -9.24
N ILE A 68 -8.98 -7.09 -9.05
CA ILE A 68 -8.04 -8.09 -8.50
C ILE A 68 -8.51 -8.56 -7.12
N VAL A 69 -8.86 -7.63 -6.22
CA VAL A 69 -9.38 -7.95 -4.88
C VAL A 69 -10.58 -8.88 -4.95
N GLY A 70 -11.52 -8.63 -5.89
CA GLY A 70 -12.71 -9.46 -6.08
C GLY A 70 -12.44 -10.84 -6.68
N GLU A 71 -11.34 -11.02 -7.42
CA GLU A 71 -11.06 -12.26 -8.17
C GLU A 71 -10.10 -13.23 -7.45
N VAL A 72 -9.18 -12.73 -6.60
CA VAL A 72 -8.09 -13.57 -6.08
C VAL A 72 -8.51 -14.55 -4.96
N GLY A 73 -9.59 -14.29 -4.25
CA GLY A 73 -10.12 -15.19 -3.22
C GLY A 73 -9.25 -15.36 -1.96
N ILE A 74 -8.20 -14.58 -1.81
CA ILE A 74 -7.31 -14.52 -0.65
C ILE A 74 -7.32 -13.13 -0.02
N LYS A 75 -6.68 -12.96 1.12
CA LYS A 75 -6.61 -11.64 1.78
C LYS A 75 -5.73 -10.69 0.99
N VAL A 76 -6.21 -9.46 0.79
CA VAL A 76 -5.47 -8.41 0.10
C VAL A 76 -5.22 -7.24 1.04
N GLU A 77 -3.96 -6.82 1.13
CA GLU A 77 -3.58 -5.53 1.68
C GLU A 77 -3.42 -4.55 0.55
N LEU A 78 -4.24 -3.48 0.54
CA LEU A 78 -4.15 -2.40 -0.44
C LEU A 78 -3.28 -1.26 0.04
N SER A 79 -2.46 -0.74 -0.85
CA SER A 79 -1.59 0.42 -0.63
C SER A 79 -1.56 1.35 -1.83
N GLY A 80 -1.12 2.57 -1.62
CA GLY A 80 -0.95 3.59 -2.67
C GLY A 80 -2.11 4.58 -2.75
N GLY A 81 -1.81 5.87 -2.52
CA GLY A 81 -2.74 6.98 -2.69
C GLY A 81 -3.87 7.10 -1.67
N ILE A 82 -3.81 6.38 -0.55
CA ILE A 82 -4.84 6.42 0.49
C ILE A 82 -4.48 7.51 1.49
N ARG A 83 -5.29 8.60 1.51
CA ARG A 83 -4.94 9.86 2.22
C ARG A 83 -6.10 10.51 2.96
N ASP A 84 -7.32 10.00 2.78
CA ASP A 84 -8.55 10.55 3.34
C ASP A 84 -9.62 9.47 3.49
N ASP A 85 -10.73 9.83 4.12
CA ASP A 85 -11.87 8.92 4.34
C ASP A 85 -12.46 8.38 3.03
N ALA A 86 -12.43 9.18 1.95
CA ALA A 86 -12.98 8.77 0.67
C ALA A 86 -12.12 7.69 0.01
N SER A 87 -10.79 7.84 0.00
CA SER A 87 -9.86 6.85 -0.55
C SER A 87 -9.80 5.59 0.33
N LEU A 88 -9.82 5.74 1.65
CA LEU A 88 -9.92 4.62 2.59
C LEU A 88 -11.23 3.84 2.40
N GLY A 89 -12.36 4.53 2.34
CA GLY A 89 -13.68 3.93 2.14
C GLY A 89 -13.77 3.16 0.82
N ARG A 90 -13.19 3.67 -0.26
CA ARG A 90 -13.10 2.94 -1.54
C ARG A 90 -12.29 1.65 -1.42
N ALA A 91 -11.14 1.68 -0.78
CA ALA A 91 -10.27 0.51 -0.59
C ALA A 91 -10.97 -0.57 0.25
N LEU A 92 -11.60 -0.17 1.36
CA LEU A 92 -12.34 -1.09 2.22
C LEU A 92 -13.58 -1.66 1.54
N SER A 93 -14.31 -0.84 0.76
CA SER A 93 -15.51 -1.26 0.01
C SER A 93 -15.16 -2.18 -1.16
N ALA A 94 -13.97 -2.07 -1.73
CA ALA A 94 -13.48 -3.00 -2.75
C ALA A 94 -13.20 -4.40 -2.19
N GLY A 95 -13.18 -4.57 -0.86
CA GLY A 95 -12.98 -5.84 -0.18
C GLY A 95 -11.56 -6.03 0.38
N ALA A 96 -10.75 -4.97 0.45
CA ALA A 96 -9.44 -5.07 1.09
C ALA A 96 -9.56 -5.59 2.53
N ALA A 97 -8.80 -6.62 2.86
CA ALA A 97 -8.72 -7.16 4.21
C ALA A 97 -7.97 -6.20 5.13
N ARG A 98 -6.96 -5.50 4.58
CA ARG A 98 -6.18 -4.48 5.27
C ARG A 98 -5.79 -3.36 4.30
N VAL A 99 -5.64 -2.16 4.81
CA VAL A 99 -5.17 -0.99 4.08
C VAL A 99 -3.87 -0.51 4.70
N ASN A 100 -2.86 -0.26 3.87
CA ASN A 100 -1.58 0.27 4.32
C ASN A 100 -1.49 1.76 4.02
N LEU A 101 -1.30 2.56 5.08
CA LEU A 101 -1.13 4.01 5.03
C LEU A 101 0.37 4.32 5.05
N GLY A 102 0.85 5.01 4.03
CA GLY A 102 2.25 5.46 3.96
C GLY A 102 2.35 6.95 4.32
N THR A 103 2.57 7.79 3.31
CA THR A 103 2.77 9.24 3.45
C THR A 103 1.70 9.94 4.30
N ALA A 104 0.43 9.53 4.19
CA ALA A 104 -0.67 10.13 4.96
C ALA A 104 -0.48 9.98 6.47
N ALA A 105 0.11 8.88 6.93
CA ALA A 105 0.38 8.66 8.35
C ALA A 105 1.36 9.68 8.94
N LEU A 106 2.22 10.25 8.10
CA LEU A 106 3.19 11.29 8.51
C LEU A 106 2.66 12.71 8.27
N GLU A 107 1.83 12.91 7.24
CA GLU A 107 1.29 14.23 6.87
C GLU A 107 0.03 14.59 7.67
N ASP A 108 -0.79 13.61 8.04
CA ASP A 108 -2.02 13.79 8.84
C ASP A 108 -2.11 12.74 9.96
N PRO A 109 -1.33 12.93 11.04
CA PRO A 109 -1.31 11.98 12.16
C PRO A 109 -2.64 11.89 12.90
N GLU A 110 -3.39 12.99 13.03
CA GLU A 110 -4.69 12.99 13.73
C GLU A 110 -5.72 12.13 12.98
N TRP A 111 -5.77 12.26 11.65
CA TRP A 111 -6.59 11.40 10.81
C TRP A 111 -6.16 9.93 10.95
N THR A 112 -4.86 9.67 10.94
CA THR A 112 -4.31 8.31 11.04
C THR A 112 -4.68 7.65 12.37
N GLU A 113 -4.50 8.34 13.50
CA GLU A 113 -4.90 7.86 14.83
C GLU A 113 -6.41 7.55 14.89
N ARG A 114 -7.25 8.43 14.31
CA ARG A 114 -8.69 8.22 14.24
C ARG A 114 -9.06 6.96 13.46
N VAL A 115 -8.48 6.76 12.28
CA VAL A 115 -8.81 5.57 11.46
C VAL A 115 -8.24 4.28 12.05
N ILE A 116 -7.10 4.34 12.74
CA ILE A 116 -6.59 3.19 13.51
C ILE A 116 -7.58 2.82 14.62
N ALA A 117 -8.05 3.80 15.39
CA ALA A 117 -9.03 3.57 16.45
C ALA A 117 -10.37 3.00 15.92
N GLU A 118 -10.79 3.43 14.71
CA GLU A 118 -12.05 2.99 14.10
C GLU A 118 -11.96 1.60 13.45
N TYR A 119 -10.86 1.32 12.73
CA TYR A 119 -10.74 0.12 11.89
C TYR A 119 -9.78 -0.95 12.45
N GLY A 120 -8.99 -0.62 13.47
CA GLY A 120 -8.11 -1.55 14.17
C GLY A 120 -7.15 -2.30 13.24
N GLU A 121 -7.16 -3.63 13.32
CA GLU A 121 -6.28 -4.52 12.55
C GLU A 121 -6.42 -4.40 11.02
N ARG A 122 -7.44 -3.70 10.54
CA ARG A 122 -7.60 -3.41 9.11
C ARG A 122 -6.74 -2.24 8.62
N ILE A 123 -6.03 -1.56 9.51
CA ILE A 123 -5.07 -0.51 9.15
C ILE A 123 -3.65 -1.00 9.46
N ALA A 124 -2.77 -0.84 8.51
CA ALA A 124 -1.33 -0.91 8.69
C ALA A 124 -0.71 0.44 8.38
N VAL A 125 0.42 0.75 9.00
CA VAL A 125 1.19 1.95 8.70
C VAL A 125 2.55 1.55 8.16
N GLY A 126 2.84 1.98 6.93
CA GLY A 126 4.13 1.82 6.28
C GLY A 126 5.04 3.01 6.60
N LEU A 127 6.14 2.77 7.30
CA LEU A 127 7.12 3.78 7.63
C LEU A 127 8.41 3.55 6.86
N ASP A 128 8.68 4.42 5.89
CA ASP A 128 9.94 4.42 5.15
C ASP A 128 11.02 5.12 5.96
N VAL A 129 12.15 4.46 6.21
CA VAL A 129 13.18 4.94 7.14
C VAL A 129 14.55 5.00 6.47
N ARG A 130 15.28 6.09 6.73
CA ARG A 130 16.72 6.21 6.48
C ARG A 130 17.46 6.41 7.81
N GLY A 131 18.13 5.36 8.30
CA GLY A 131 18.62 5.36 9.68
C GLY A 131 17.45 5.40 10.67
N THR A 132 17.25 6.53 11.37
CA THR A 132 16.10 6.80 12.25
C THR A 132 15.19 7.91 11.72
N THR A 133 15.50 8.47 10.55
CA THR A 133 14.73 9.55 9.94
C THR A 133 13.65 8.99 9.03
N LEU A 134 12.41 9.40 9.22
CA LEU A 134 11.27 9.04 8.38
C LEU A 134 11.29 9.80 7.06
N ALA A 135 10.95 9.11 6.00
CA ALA A 135 10.83 9.65 4.65
C ALA A 135 9.41 9.48 4.10
N ALA A 136 8.92 10.49 3.40
CA ALA A 136 7.63 10.46 2.74
C ALA A 136 7.77 10.82 1.25
N ARG A 137 6.68 10.59 0.49
CA ARG A 137 6.58 10.92 -0.94
C ARG A 137 7.72 10.32 -1.78
N GLY A 138 7.90 9.01 -1.68
CA GLY A 138 8.93 8.31 -2.44
C GLY A 138 10.35 8.74 -2.06
N TRP A 139 10.62 8.96 -0.76
CA TRP A 139 11.93 9.34 -0.20
C TRP A 139 12.39 10.77 -0.48
N THR A 140 11.50 11.65 -0.93
CA THR A 140 11.84 13.03 -1.31
C THR A 140 11.73 14.02 -0.15
N ARG A 141 11.05 13.65 0.95
CA ARG A 141 10.83 14.53 2.10
C ARG A 141 11.10 13.81 3.42
N GLU A 142 11.90 14.42 4.28
CA GLU A 142 12.09 13.98 5.68
C GLU A 142 10.89 14.43 6.53
N CYS A 143 10.35 13.53 7.36
CA CYS A 143 9.10 13.73 8.10
C CYS A 143 9.19 13.40 9.59
N GLY A 144 10.37 13.45 10.20
CA GLY A 144 10.54 13.29 11.63
C GLY A 144 11.34 12.05 12.05
N ASP A 145 11.28 11.76 13.34
CA ASP A 145 11.98 10.62 13.96
C ASP A 145 11.08 9.39 14.06
N LEU A 146 11.65 8.23 13.77
CA LEU A 146 10.97 6.94 13.80
C LEU A 146 10.38 6.62 15.19
N TRP A 147 11.17 6.81 16.24
CA TRP A 147 10.78 6.41 17.59
C TRP A 147 9.68 7.28 18.17
N GLU A 148 9.69 8.57 17.87
CA GLU A 148 8.62 9.50 18.26
C GLU A 148 7.30 9.14 17.54
N THR A 149 7.39 8.79 16.26
CA THR A 149 6.21 8.38 15.48
C THR A 149 5.66 7.04 15.96
N LEU A 150 6.49 6.04 16.22
CA LEU A 150 6.05 4.76 16.75
C LEU A 150 5.35 4.91 18.12
N ALA A 151 5.92 5.72 19.03
CA ALA A 151 5.32 5.97 20.34
C ALA A 151 3.94 6.65 20.28
N ARG A 152 3.65 7.36 19.17
CA ARG A 152 2.34 7.99 18.96
C ARG A 152 1.31 7.03 18.35
N LEU A 153 1.76 6.07 17.53
CA LEU A 153 0.89 5.11 16.85
C LEU A 153 0.57 3.86 17.69
N ASP A 154 1.25 3.68 18.83
CA ASP A 154 1.05 2.58 19.79
C ASP A 154 -0.11 2.91 20.74
#